data_f2bbec37eb84adc2bb4f542a7952fa09
#
_entry.id   f2bbec37eb84adc2bb4f542a7952fa09
#
_cell.length_a   1.000
_cell.length_b   1.000
_cell.length_c   1.000
_cell.angle_alpha   90.00
_cell.angle_beta   90.00
_cell.angle_gamma   90.00
#
_symmetry.space_group_name_H-M   'P 1'
#
loop_
_entity.id
_entity.type
_entity.pdbx_description
1 polymer ?
#
loop_
_entity_poly.entity_id
_entity_poly.type
_entity_poly.pdbx_seq_one_letter_code
_entity_poly.pdbx_strand_id
1 'polypeptide(L)'
;MRTAGRLAVACWLALACAAGAPARGADLSELKVLYVGSERKSDYVEFLEGQVARVEARSRKAFRPEEARDFDVVLLDWPQGEETREMRTLRSPLGARADWGRPTVLLGSAGLNLAVCWKLKGGSGCTCLDPLAYDLRDHEIFERPHRIDRGRMIAIPTPKDFRDELEEPEIRVLPLVDDRETRRMPGWCTHALDFARYPDVEFFCGGVNSQTPTSAALWRQGNLLHFGFQESPSEMNENGRRLLLNAIAYISRFTEDRPIAVTPSVFAGPVARSRSTPARWLRHGELRIDSIKDVVSPETWAEIEGAGDREAMARRADELARFLHPNAEQILEVDPDLVALGVAFDDPAFFDRTLADLRSSDPAVAGRAGRLLRRYAPEGPGGADADAWTRWRDENRPYLFASDAGDYRWYVDPLAKRRGVPSAELRGPGRADR
;
A
#
# COMPACT_ATOMS: atom_id res chain seq x y z
N MET A 1 64.20 15.57 44.24
CA MET A 1 62.94 14.84 44.35
C MET A 1 62.15 15.17 43.09
N ARG A 2 61.98 14.17 42.18
CA ARG A 2 61.37 14.34 40.87
C ARG A 2 60.02 13.74 40.95
N THR A 3 58.96 14.50 40.68
CA THR A 3 57.59 14.05 40.56
C THR A 3 57.29 13.85 39.07
N ALA A 4 56.98 12.61 38.70
CA ALA A 4 56.55 12.24 37.34
C ALA A 4 55.04 12.47 37.16
N GLY A 5 54.70 13.34 36.22
CA GLY A 5 53.33 13.55 35.77
C GLY A 5 52.94 12.48 34.71
N ARG A 6 51.88 11.74 34.95
CA ARG A 6 51.27 10.83 33.97
C ARG A 6 50.30 11.62 33.09
N LEU A 7 50.60 11.71 31.80
CA LEU A 7 49.64 12.12 30.76
C LEU A 7 48.71 10.96 30.48
N ALA A 8 47.42 11.16 30.73
CA ALA A 8 46.37 10.26 30.21
C ALA A 8 45.95 10.74 28.80
N VAL A 9 46.27 9.95 27.80
CA VAL A 9 45.80 10.16 26.43
C VAL A 9 44.40 9.53 26.33
N ALA A 10 43.37 10.36 26.23
CA ALA A 10 42.02 9.94 25.96
C ALA A 10 41.89 9.71 24.44
N CYS A 11 41.82 8.44 24.01
CA CYS A 11 41.41 8.05 22.66
C CYS A 11 39.91 8.28 22.52
N TRP A 12 39.50 9.30 21.80
CA TRP A 12 38.16 9.44 21.28
C TRP A 12 38.03 8.58 20.01
N LEU A 13 37.40 7.43 20.14
CA LEU A 13 36.89 6.66 19.00
C LEU A 13 35.67 7.40 18.44
N ALA A 14 35.86 8.13 17.36
CA ALA A 14 34.79 8.65 16.56
C ALA A 14 34.13 7.46 15.83
N LEU A 15 33.01 6.98 16.35
CA LEU A 15 32.09 6.12 15.58
C LEU A 15 31.51 7.01 14.48
N ALA A 16 32.07 6.94 13.26
CA ALA A 16 31.43 7.46 12.08
C ALA A 16 30.19 6.59 11.80
N CYS A 17 29.02 7.10 12.16
CA CYS A 17 27.77 6.60 11.60
C CYS A 17 27.88 6.80 10.10
N ALA A 18 28.17 5.71 9.36
CA ALA A 18 27.96 5.65 7.93
C ALA A 18 26.45 5.74 7.72
N ALA A 19 25.93 6.96 7.56
CA ALA A 19 24.64 7.17 6.96
C ALA A 19 24.72 6.46 5.60
N GLY A 20 24.04 5.33 5.48
CA GLY A 20 23.97 4.58 4.23
C GLY A 20 23.50 5.54 3.15
N ALA A 21 24.34 5.81 2.16
CA ALA A 21 23.92 6.53 0.97
C ALA A 21 22.68 5.82 0.43
N PRO A 22 21.62 6.57 0.05
CA PRO A 22 20.46 5.96 -0.57
C PRO A 22 20.97 5.08 -1.72
N ALA A 23 20.54 3.83 -1.76
CA ALA A 23 20.95 2.89 -2.80
C ALA A 23 20.73 3.58 -4.15
N ARG A 24 21.80 3.88 -4.87
CA ARG A 24 21.71 4.40 -6.24
C ARG A 24 20.91 3.38 -7.00
N GLY A 25 19.76 3.80 -7.54
CA GLY A 25 19.02 2.95 -8.45
C GLY A 25 19.96 2.45 -9.54
N ALA A 26 19.80 1.19 -9.96
CA ALA A 26 20.54 0.66 -11.08
C ALA A 26 20.33 1.59 -12.28
N ASP A 27 21.37 1.82 -13.06
CA ASP A 27 21.25 2.53 -14.33
C ASP A 27 20.26 1.74 -15.20
N LEU A 28 19.30 2.43 -15.79
CA LEU A 28 18.29 1.78 -16.65
C LEU A 28 18.96 0.90 -17.72
N SER A 29 20.10 1.38 -18.27
CA SER A 29 20.88 0.67 -19.29
C SER A 29 21.51 -0.65 -18.82
N GLU A 30 21.57 -0.91 -17.51
CA GLU A 30 22.10 -2.14 -16.92
C GLU A 30 21.01 -3.17 -16.63
N LEU A 31 19.74 -2.77 -16.67
CA LEU A 31 18.62 -3.61 -16.30
C LEU A 31 18.26 -4.65 -17.37
N LYS A 32 17.92 -5.85 -16.93
CA LYS A 32 17.29 -6.90 -17.73
C LYS A 32 15.80 -6.89 -17.46
N VAL A 33 15.00 -6.64 -18.47
CA VAL A 33 13.55 -6.47 -18.37
C VAL A 33 12.84 -7.61 -19.09
N LEU A 34 11.87 -8.23 -18.41
CA LEU A 34 10.98 -9.23 -19.00
C LEU A 34 9.58 -8.67 -19.14
N TYR A 35 9.10 -8.57 -20.38
CA TYR A 35 7.71 -8.26 -20.66
C TYR A 35 6.87 -9.55 -20.63
N VAL A 36 5.80 -9.54 -19.88
CA VAL A 36 4.82 -10.64 -19.77
C VAL A 36 3.44 -10.12 -20.16
N GLY A 37 3.02 -10.40 -21.38
CA GLY A 37 1.77 -9.89 -21.95
C GLY A 37 1.38 -10.67 -23.19
N SER A 38 0.52 -10.08 -24.06
CA SER A 38 0.12 -10.71 -25.33
C SER A 38 0.24 -9.77 -26.52
N GLU A 39 -0.79 -9.01 -26.84
CA GLU A 39 -0.91 -8.29 -28.11
C GLU A 39 0.09 -7.11 -28.25
N ARG A 40 0.45 -6.45 -27.16
CA ARG A 40 1.32 -5.26 -27.16
C ARG A 40 2.82 -5.58 -27.06
N LYS A 41 3.18 -6.87 -27.22
CA LYS A 41 4.55 -7.37 -27.06
C LYS A 41 5.58 -6.63 -27.92
N SER A 42 5.32 -6.45 -29.21
CA SER A 42 6.25 -5.82 -30.14
C SER A 42 6.52 -4.35 -29.74
N ASP A 43 5.48 -3.62 -29.38
CA ASP A 43 5.57 -2.22 -29.00
C ASP A 43 6.44 -2.01 -27.75
N TYR A 44 6.26 -2.81 -26.71
CA TYR A 44 7.09 -2.73 -25.51
C TYR A 44 8.55 -3.17 -25.75
N VAL A 45 8.75 -4.24 -26.54
CA VAL A 45 10.10 -4.70 -26.85
C VAL A 45 10.86 -3.66 -27.67
N GLU A 46 10.28 -3.16 -28.76
CA GLU A 46 10.87 -2.12 -29.61
C GLU A 46 11.18 -0.85 -28.81
N PHE A 47 10.28 -0.43 -27.94
CA PHE A 47 10.48 0.74 -27.11
C PHE A 47 11.64 0.58 -26.11
N LEU A 48 11.81 -0.60 -25.53
CA LEU A 48 12.83 -0.86 -24.51
C LEU A 48 14.20 -1.24 -25.11
N GLU A 49 14.25 -1.68 -26.38
CA GLU A 49 15.51 -1.92 -27.08
C GLU A 49 16.36 -0.65 -27.10
N GLY A 50 17.62 -0.78 -26.67
CA GLY A 50 18.56 0.34 -26.54
C GLY A 50 18.38 1.22 -25.29
N GLN A 51 17.31 1.01 -24.51
CA GLN A 51 17.11 1.67 -23.22
C GLN A 51 17.60 0.83 -22.04
N VAL A 52 17.56 -0.49 -22.18
CA VAL A 52 17.91 -1.46 -21.14
C VAL A 52 18.97 -2.44 -21.66
N ALA A 53 19.69 -3.13 -20.76
CA ALA A 53 20.72 -4.10 -21.14
C ALA A 53 20.15 -5.29 -21.96
N ARG A 54 18.95 -5.72 -21.62
CA ARG A 54 18.26 -6.83 -22.27
C ARG A 54 16.76 -6.70 -22.08
N VAL A 55 16.00 -6.91 -23.15
CA VAL A 55 14.54 -7.06 -23.08
C VAL A 55 14.13 -8.36 -23.76
N GLU A 56 13.26 -9.10 -23.10
CA GLU A 56 12.59 -10.28 -23.68
C GLU A 56 11.10 -10.23 -23.38
N ALA A 57 10.34 -11.02 -24.12
CA ALA A 57 8.91 -11.10 -23.91
C ALA A 57 8.43 -12.56 -23.83
N ARG A 58 7.40 -12.75 -23.00
CA ARG A 58 6.66 -14.01 -22.83
C ARG A 58 5.17 -13.76 -22.96
N SER A 59 4.47 -14.76 -23.48
CA SER A 59 3.01 -14.74 -23.45
C SER A 59 2.52 -14.93 -22.02
N ARG A 60 1.61 -14.06 -21.53
CA ARG A 60 1.02 -14.17 -20.20
C ARG A 60 0.38 -15.54 -19.94
N LYS A 61 -0.27 -16.12 -20.96
CA LYS A 61 -0.95 -17.44 -20.84
C LYS A 61 0.02 -18.62 -20.66
N ALA A 62 1.22 -18.51 -21.20
CA ALA A 62 2.21 -19.60 -21.15
C ALA A 62 3.33 -19.30 -20.15
N PHE A 63 3.35 -18.13 -19.53
CA PHE A 63 4.39 -17.71 -18.62
C PHE A 63 4.44 -18.55 -17.36
N ARG A 64 5.65 -18.90 -16.97
CA ARG A 64 5.96 -19.56 -15.70
C ARG A 64 6.87 -18.68 -14.86
N PRO A 65 6.61 -18.53 -13.56
CA PRO A 65 7.37 -17.62 -12.68
C PRO A 65 8.90 -17.83 -12.72
N GLU A 66 9.36 -19.05 -12.97
CA GLU A 66 10.78 -19.40 -13.05
C GLU A 66 11.50 -18.71 -14.23
N GLU A 67 10.77 -18.37 -15.28
CA GLU A 67 11.30 -17.69 -16.47
C GLU A 67 11.76 -16.24 -16.16
N ALA A 68 11.30 -15.68 -15.05
CA ALA A 68 11.71 -14.35 -14.59
C ALA A 68 13.05 -14.37 -13.81
N ARG A 69 13.66 -15.53 -13.57
CA ARG A 69 14.81 -15.65 -12.67
C ARG A 69 16.01 -14.79 -13.07
N ASP A 70 16.25 -14.65 -14.35
CA ASP A 70 17.41 -13.96 -14.90
C ASP A 70 17.14 -12.49 -15.26
N PHE A 71 16.01 -11.96 -14.83
CA PHE A 71 15.57 -10.58 -15.09
C PHE A 71 15.48 -9.78 -13.79
N ASP A 72 15.80 -8.49 -13.89
CA ASP A 72 15.78 -7.55 -12.76
C ASP A 72 14.39 -6.98 -12.53
N VAL A 73 13.64 -6.75 -13.62
CA VAL A 73 12.29 -6.19 -13.58
C VAL A 73 11.36 -6.97 -14.52
N VAL A 74 10.14 -7.21 -14.07
CA VAL A 74 9.06 -7.78 -14.88
C VAL A 74 8.02 -6.69 -15.18
N LEU A 75 7.59 -6.60 -16.44
CA LEU A 75 6.42 -5.82 -16.83
C LEU A 75 5.27 -6.79 -17.04
N LEU A 76 4.32 -6.81 -16.13
CA LEU A 76 3.10 -7.60 -16.30
C LEU A 76 2.05 -6.74 -17.00
N ASP A 77 1.77 -7.06 -18.26
CA ASP A 77 0.82 -6.36 -19.07
C ASP A 77 -0.49 -7.12 -19.23
N TRP A 78 -1.57 -6.46 -18.81
CA TRP A 78 -2.92 -7.00 -18.96
C TRP A 78 -3.90 -5.86 -19.29
N PRO A 79 -4.01 -5.49 -20.57
CA PRO A 79 -4.87 -4.40 -20.97
C PRO A 79 -6.35 -4.74 -20.71
N GLN A 80 -7.12 -3.73 -20.35
CA GLN A 80 -8.57 -3.86 -20.25
C GLN A 80 -9.15 -4.21 -21.62
N GLY A 81 -10.19 -5.03 -21.64
CA GLY A 81 -10.79 -5.55 -22.87
C GLY A 81 -10.21 -6.89 -23.33
N GLU A 82 -8.97 -7.19 -22.96
CA GLU A 82 -8.34 -8.47 -23.21
C GLU A 82 -8.62 -9.42 -22.03
N GLU A 83 -9.56 -10.35 -22.22
CA GLU A 83 -9.86 -11.40 -21.23
C GLU A 83 -10.18 -10.86 -19.82
N THR A 84 -10.92 -9.77 -19.73
CA THR A 84 -11.25 -9.11 -18.46
C THR A 84 -11.84 -10.07 -17.41
N ARG A 85 -12.55 -11.12 -17.85
CA ARG A 85 -13.06 -12.16 -16.95
C ARG A 85 -11.92 -12.92 -16.29
N GLU A 86 -10.82 -13.20 -17.01
CA GLU A 86 -9.66 -13.92 -16.49
C GLU A 86 -8.89 -13.10 -15.47
N MET A 87 -8.90 -11.76 -15.55
CA MET A 87 -8.28 -10.90 -14.54
C MET A 87 -8.87 -11.09 -13.14
N ARG A 88 -10.14 -11.49 -13.06
CA ARG A 88 -10.88 -11.69 -11.80
C ARG A 88 -10.79 -13.11 -11.27
N THR A 89 -9.86 -13.90 -11.76
CA THR A 89 -9.61 -15.25 -11.24
C THR A 89 -8.77 -15.23 -9.97
N LEU A 90 -8.83 -16.33 -9.20
CA LEU A 90 -7.98 -16.53 -8.03
C LEU A 90 -6.57 -17.02 -8.41
N ARG A 91 -6.18 -16.92 -9.68
CA ARG A 91 -4.87 -17.34 -10.18
C ARG A 91 -4.11 -16.16 -10.77
N SER A 92 -2.87 -16.01 -10.36
CA SER A 92 -1.94 -15.03 -10.93
C SER A 92 -1.00 -15.70 -11.92
N PRO A 93 -0.68 -15.06 -13.06
CA PRO A 93 0.43 -15.51 -13.91
C PRO A 93 1.77 -15.48 -13.17
N LEU A 94 1.92 -14.66 -12.12
CA LEU A 94 3.13 -14.57 -11.31
C LEU A 94 3.23 -15.67 -10.24
N GLY A 95 2.27 -16.60 -10.15
CA GLY A 95 2.26 -17.66 -9.14
C GLY A 95 1.75 -17.20 -7.79
N ALA A 96 2.25 -17.80 -6.72
CA ALA A 96 1.87 -17.44 -5.37
C ALA A 96 2.61 -16.20 -4.87
N ARG A 97 1.91 -15.33 -4.13
CA ARG A 97 2.47 -14.09 -3.59
C ARG A 97 3.73 -14.30 -2.75
N ALA A 98 3.75 -15.36 -1.94
CA ALA A 98 4.87 -15.66 -1.06
C ALA A 98 6.18 -16.01 -1.83
N ASP A 99 6.03 -16.58 -3.02
CA ASP A 99 7.15 -17.05 -3.84
C ASP A 99 7.66 -15.99 -4.82
N TRP A 100 6.85 -14.97 -5.08
CA TRP A 100 7.19 -13.93 -6.06
C TRP A 100 8.08 -12.85 -5.47
N GLY A 101 9.32 -12.80 -5.94
CA GLY A 101 10.34 -11.89 -5.44
C GLY A 101 10.86 -10.87 -6.43
N ARG A 102 10.29 -10.78 -7.62
CA ARG A 102 10.81 -9.87 -8.64
C ARG A 102 10.14 -8.50 -8.58
N PRO A 103 10.92 -7.41 -8.68
CA PRO A 103 10.38 -6.08 -8.94
C PRO A 103 9.48 -6.12 -10.17
N THR A 104 8.25 -5.63 -10.06
CA THR A 104 7.27 -5.76 -11.13
C THR A 104 6.53 -4.46 -11.36
N VAL A 105 6.43 -4.01 -12.62
CA VAL A 105 5.50 -2.96 -13.04
C VAL A 105 4.23 -3.64 -13.54
N LEU A 106 3.11 -3.28 -12.96
CA LEU A 106 1.76 -3.74 -13.34
C LEU A 106 1.16 -2.70 -14.30
N LEU A 107 1.04 -3.06 -15.57
CA LEU A 107 0.59 -2.17 -16.62
C LEU A 107 -0.92 -2.27 -16.82
N GLY A 108 -1.57 -1.11 -16.96
CA GLY A 108 -3.01 -1.01 -17.15
C GLY A 108 -3.80 -1.71 -16.04
N SER A 109 -4.60 -2.70 -16.38
CA SER A 109 -5.46 -3.43 -15.44
C SER A 109 -4.81 -4.68 -14.81
N ALA A 110 -3.51 -4.92 -15.00
CA ALA A 110 -2.82 -6.07 -14.41
C ALA A 110 -2.94 -6.11 -12.87
N GLY A 111 -2.95 -4.93 -12.23
CA GLY A 111 -3.15 -4.80 -10.79
C GLY A 111 -4.48 -5.33 -10.28
N LEU A 112 -5.53 -5.36 -11.11
CA LEU A 112 -6.83 -5.90 -10.74
C LEU A 112 -6.76 -7.41 -10.45
N ASN A 113 -5.99 -8.17 -11.23
CA ASN A 113 -5.76 -9.59 -10.97
C ASN A 113 -5.12 -9.82 -9.61
N LEU A 114 -4.03 -9.07 -9.30
CA LEU A 114 -3.34 -9.23 -8.03
C LEU A 114 -4.16 -8.75 -6.84
N ALA A 115 -5.00 -7.73 -7.02
CA ALA A 115 -5.95 -7.31 -6.00
C ALA A 115 -6.92 -8.43 -5.62
N VAL A 116 -7.31 -9.26 -6.59
CA VAL A 116 -8.19 -10.42 -6.37
C VAL A 116 -7.43 -11.60 -5.74
N CYS A 117 -6.40 -12.10 -6.44
CA CYS A 117 -5.79 -13.39 -6.07
C CYS A 117 -4.76 -13.27 -4.93
N TRP A 118 -4.09 -12.14 -4.79
CA TRP A 118 -3.10 -11.88 -3.73
C TRP A 118 -3.64 -11.04 -2.57
N LYS A 119 -4.90 -10.60 -2.68
CA LYS A 119 -5.56 -9.75 -1.69
C LYS A 119 -4.81 -8.44 -1.43
N LEU A 120 -4.30 -7.81 -2.49
CA LEU A 120 -3.56 -6.56 -2.39
C LEU A 120 -4.48 -5.34 -2.39
N LYS A 121 -3.94 -4.19 -1.99
CA LYS A 121 -4.63 -2.90 -2.12
C LYS A 121 -5.09 -2.72 -3.58
N GLY A 122 -6.33 -2.31 -3.76
CA GLY A 122 -6.91 -2.08 -5.09
C GLY A 122 -8.18 -2.87 -5.36
N GLY A 123 -8.63 -3.72 -4.43
CA GLY A 123 -9.88 -4.47 -4.59
C GLY A 123 -11.14 -3.63 -4.77
N SER A 124 -11.07 -2.32 -4.47
CA SER A 124 -12.12 -1.32 -4.70
C SER A 124 -11.75 -0.33 -5.81
N GLY A 125 -10.93 -0.73 -6.78
CA GLY A 125 -10.52 0.13 -7.88
C GLY A 125 -11.56 0.24 -9.00
N CYS A 126 -11.32 1.20 -9.89
CA CYS A 126 -12.11 1.47 -11.09
C CYS A 126 -11.30 1.18 -12.36
N THR A 127 -11.95 0.63 -13.37
CA THR A 127 -11.43 0.51 -14.74
C THR A 127 -11.91 1.69 -15.61
N CYS A 128 -11.64 2.91 -15.16
CA CYS A 128 -12.16 4.15 -15.74
C CYS A 128 -11.12 5.27 -15.80
N LEU A 129 -9.83 4.93 -15.74
CA LEU A 129 -8.72 5.87 -15.71
C LEU A 129 -8.39 6.38 -17.11
N ASP A 130 -8.43 7.70 -17.29
CA ASP A 130 -7.98 8.38 -18.50
C ASP A 130 -6.43 8.56 -18.51
N PRO A 131 -5.78 8.78 -19.68
CA PRO A 131 -4.34 9.02 -19.76
C PRO A 131 -3.92 10.43 -19.32
N LEU A 132 -4.47 10.87 -18.19
CA LEU A 132 -4.27 12.19 -17.58
C LEU A 132 -3.83 12.02 -16.13
N ALA A 133 -2.54 12.21 -15.84
CA ALA A 133 -2.06 12.16 -14.47
C ALA A 133 -2.47 13.44 -13.70
N TYR A 134 -2.95 13.26 -12.49
CA TYR A 134 -3.46 14.30 -11.59
C TYR A 134 -2.82 14.18 -10.20
N ASP A 135 -2.75 15.26 -9.44
CA ASP A 135 -2.18 15.29 -8.08
C ASP A 135 -0.76 14.66 -8.03
N LEU A 136 0.15 15.17 -8.87
CA LEU A 136 1.53 14.70 -8.90
C LEU A 136 2.27 15.12 -7.64
N ARG A 137 2.75 14.14 -6.88
CA ARG A 137 3.54 14.38 -5.67
C ARG A 137 4.95 14.89 -6.01
N ASP A 138 5.59 15.51 -5.03
CA ASP A 138 7.02 15.79 -5.12
C ASP A 138 7.79 14.50 -4.81
N HIS A 139 8.25 13.82 -5.87
CA HIS A 139 8.88 12.53 -5.77
C HIS A 139 9.88 12.29 -6.90
N GLU A 140 10.98 11.59 -6.59
CA GLU A 140 12.07 11.31 -7.55
C GLU A 140 11.64 10.52 -8.80
N ILE A 141 10.51 9.79 -8.75
CA ILE A 141 9.97 9.07 -9.92
C ILE A 141 9.62 10.01 -11.09
N PHE A 142 9.41 11.29 -10.81
CA PHE A 142 9.17 12.31 -11.84
C PHE A 142 10.46 13.03 -12.29
N GLU A 143 11.59 12.69 -11.69
CA GLU A 143 12.88 13.35 -11.95
C GLU A 143 13.95 12.41 -12.52
N ARG A 144 13.87 11.09 -12.24
CA ARG A 144 14.95 10.14 -12.54
C ARG A 144 14.46 8.81 -13.09
N PRO A 145 15.18 8.22 -14.07
CA PRO A 145 16.34 8.75 -14.80
C PRO A 145 16.00 9.91 -15.74
N HIS A 146 14.73 10.10 -16.08
CA HIS A 146 14.26 11.13 -17.00
C HIS A 146 13.38 12.15 -16.27
N ARG A 147 13.71 13.42 -16.43
CA ARG A 147 12.85 14.48 -15.88
C ARG A 147 11.55 14.57 -16.68
N ILE A 148 10.43 14.52 -15.95
CA ILE A 148 9.10 14.74 -16.50
C ILE A 148 8.87 16.25 -16.67
N ASP A 149 8.48 16.64 -17.87
CA ASP A 149 8.21 18.05 -18.16
C ASP A 149 6.84 18.47 -17.61
N ARG A 150 6.85 19.00 -16.39
CA ARG A 150 5.63 19.55 -15.73
C ARG A 150 5.13 20.83 -16.41
N GLY A 151 5.93 21.47 -17.28
CA GLY A 151 5.51 22.61 -18.08
C GLY A 151 4.43 22.26 -19.11
N ARG A 152 4.28 20.96 -19.43
CA ARG A 152 3.22 20.44 -20.30
C ARG A 152 1.89 20.16 -19.58
N MET A 153 1.78 20.47 -18.30
CA MET A 153 0.49 20.39 -17.59
C MET A 153 -0.49 21.39 -18.18
N ILE A 154 -1.72 20.93 -18.40
CA ILE A 154 -2.83 21.72 -18.92
C ILE A 154 -3.94 21.85 -17.88
N ALA A 155 -4.74 22.90 -17.99
CA ALA A 155 -6.01 23.00 -17.28
C ALA A 155 -7.10 22.31 -18.09
N ILE A 156 -7.93 21.54 -17.39
CA ILE A 156 -9.16 20.97 -17.94
C ILE A 156 -10.32 21.32 -17.01
N PRO A 157 -11.56 21.43 -17.51
CA PRO A 157 -12.72 21.54 -16.64
C PRO A 157 -12.74 20.42 -15.62
N THR A 158 -13.03 20.76 -14.35
CA THR A 158 -13.15 19.74 -13.30
C THR A 158 -14.19 18.69 -13.72
N PRO A 159 -13.83 17.40 -13.77
CA PRO A 159 -14.76 16.33 -14.10
C PRO A 159 -16.00 16.39 -13.22
N LYS A 160 -17.16 16.05 -13.81
CA LYS A 160 -18.44 16.11 -13.06
C LYS A 160 -18.37 15.30 -11.76
N ASP A 161 -17.75 14.13 -11.81
CA ASP A 161 -17.65 13.20 -10.68
C ASP A 161 -16.65 13.67 -9.59
N PHE A 162 -15.87 14.74 -9.87
CA PHE A 162 -14.97 15.36 -8.90
C PHE A 162 -15.58 16.54 -8.16
N ARG A 163 -16.68 17.11 -8.68
CA ARG A 163 -17.26 18.38 -8.19
C ARG A 163 -17.86 18.29 -6.79
N ASP A 164 -18.20 17.09 -6.35
CA ASP A 164 -18.70 16.88 -4.99
C ASP A 164 -17.59 16.96 -3.94
N GLU A 165 -16.32 16.81 -4.38
CA GLU A 165 -15.15 16.82 -3.51
C GLU A 165 -14.20 18.02 -3.79
N LEU A 166 -14.31 18.64 -4.99
CA LEU A 166 -13.48 19.76 -5.44
C LEU A 166 -14.36 20.94 -5.84
N GLU A 167 -14.12 22.10 -5.22
CA GLU A 167 -14.82 23.35 -5.54
C GLU A 167 -14.21 24.07 -6.76
N GLU A 168 -12.99 23.72 -7.18
CA GLU A 168 -12.28 24.34 -8.28
C GLU A 168 -12.97 24.04 -9.62
N PRO A 169 -13.22 25.08 -10.45
CA PRO A 169 -13.86 24.89 -11.77
C PRO A 169 -12.97 24.15 -12.77
N GLU A 170 -11.66 24.19 -12.56
CA GLU A 170 -10.64 23.55 -13.41
C GLU A 170 -9.59 22.87 -12.56
N ILE A 171 -9.06 21.74 -13.06
CA ILE A 171 -7.94 21.03 -12.46
C ILE A 171 -6.75 21.01 -13.42
N ARG A 172 -5.54 20.94 -12.86
CA ARG A 172 -4.32 20.80 -13.65
C ARG A 172 -3.93 19.33 -13.76
N VAL A 173 -3.74 18.87 -15.00
CA VAL A 173 -3.39 17.48 -15.32
C VAL A 173 -2.20 17.41 -16.24
N LEU A 174 -1.44 16.33 -16.18
CA LEU A 174 -0.35 16.02 -17.11
C LEU A 174 -0.85 14.99 -18.13
N PRO A 175 -1.03 15.38 -19.41
CA PRO A 175 -1.36 14.42 -20.46
C PRO A 175 -0.19 13.45 -20.71
N LEU A 176 -0.50 12.16 -20.84
CA LEU A 176 0.46 11.11 -21.17
C LEU A 176 0.37 10.70 -22.65
N VAL A 177 -0.55 11.30 -23.40
CA VAL A 177 -0.78 11.14 -24.84
C VAL A 177 -0.88 12.51 -25.50
N ASP A 178 -0.56 12.59 -26.80
CA ASP A 178 -0.73 13.84 -27.55
C ASP A 178 -2.17 13.99 -28.07
N ASP A 179 -2.73 12.93 -28.66
CA ASP A 179 -4.13 12.90 -29.09
C ASP A 179 -5.06 12.45 -27.97
N ARG A 180 -5.82 13.38 -27.39
CA ARG A 180 -6.77 13.15 -26.31
C ARG A 180 -8.20 12.91 -26.78
N GLU A 181 -8.48 13.16 -28.05
CA GLU A 181 -9.82 13.03 -28.63
C GLU A 181 -10.12 11.60 -29.06
N THR A 182 -9.08 10.85 -29.40
CA THR A 182 -9.25 9.43 -29.74
C THR A 182 -9.76 8.66 -28.52
N ARG A 183 -10.92 8.03 -28.68
CA ARG A 183 -11.50 7.16 -27.65
C ARG A 183 -10.59 5.94 -27.46
N ARG A 184 -10.11 5.76 -26.22
CA ARG A 184 -9.27 4.62 -25.80
C ARG A 184 -9.99 3.79 -24.77
N MET A 185 -9.52 2.56 -24.60
CA MET A 185 -9.90 1.77 -23.43
C MET A 185 -9.28 2.42 -22.19
N PRO A 186 -10.05 2.64 -21.13
CA PRO A 186 -9.52 3.27 -19.93
C PRO A 186 -8.58 2.33 -19.18
N GLY A 187 -7.67 2.92 -18.42
CA GLY A 187 -6.81 2.21 -17.48
C GLY A 187 -7.50 1.87 -16.17
N TRP A 188 -6.69 1.50 -15.17
CA TRP A 188 -7.17 1.10 -13.86
C TRP A 188 -6.58 1.97 -12.75
N CYS A 189 -7.42 2.39 -11.82
CA CYS A 189 -7.01 3.14 -10.63
C CYS A 189 -7.69 2.60 -9.37
N THR A 190 -7.15 2.96 -8.20
CA THR A 190 -7.72 2.58 -6.90
C THR A 190 -7.87 3.81 -6.00
N HIS A 191 -8.67 3.69 -4.93
CA HIS A 191 -8.80 4.79 -3.97
C HIS A 191 -7.51 4.97 -3.16
N ALA A 192 -6.98 6.20 -3.13
CA ALA A 192 -5.79 6.56 -2.37
C ALA A 192 -6.08 6.90 -0.89
N LEU A 193 -7.33 7.16 -0.53
CA LEU A 193 -7.71 7.53 0.85
C LEU A 193 -7.25 6.53 1.91
N ASP A 194 -7.19 5.25 1.55
CA ASP A 194 -6.77 4.19 2.46
C ASP A 194 -5.26 3.98 2.55
N PHE A 195 -4.45 4.68 1.74
CA PHE A 195 -3.01 4.41 1.63
C PHE A 195 -2.24 4.63 2.91
N ALA A 196 -2.65 5.60 3.73
CA ALA A 196 -2.05 5.83 5.05
C ALA A 196 -2.14 4.61 5.99
N ARG A 197 -3.09 3.71 5.74
CA ARG A 197 -3.31 2.47 6.52
C ARG A 197 -2.35 1.34 6.12
N TYR A 198 -1.71 1.45 4.94
CA TYR A 198 -0.85 0.41 4.40
C TYR A 198 0.62 0.75 4.65
N PRO A 199 1.36 -0.11 5.36
CA PRO A 199 2.75 0.16 5.73
C PRO A 199 3.72 0.22 4.56
N ASP A 200 3.42 -0.44 3.47
CA ASP A 200 4.30 -0.71 2.34
C ASP A 200 3.86 -0.01 1.06
N VAL A 201 2.94 0.96 1.15
CA VAL A 201 2.41 1.70 -0.01
C VAL A 201 3.04 3.08 -0.13
N GLU A 202 3.44 3.43 -1.35
CA GLU A 202 3.83 4.79 -1.77
C GLU A 202 2.90 5.29 -2.86
N PHE A 203 2.40 6.51 -2.71
CA PHE A 203 1.56 7.18 -3.69
C PHE A 203 2.37 8.22 -4.47
N PHE A 204 2.30 8.18 -5.79
CA PHE A 204 3.03 9.09 -6.66
C PHE A 204 2.12 10.09 -7.37
N CYS A 205 1.05 9.62 -8.00
CA CYS A 205 0.02 10.50 -8.55
C CYS A 205 -1.35 9.81 -8.64
N GLY A 206 -2.36 10.63 -8.65
CA GLY A 206 -3.71 10.26 -9.08
C GLY A 206 -3.87 10.30 -10.59
N GLY A 207 -5.10 10.15 -11.04
CA GLY A 207 -5.45 10.29 -12.44
C GLY A 207 -6.93 10.64 -12.62
N VAL A 208 -7.25 11.24 -13.75
CA VAL A 208 -8.63 11.56 -14.10
C VAL A 208 -9.40 10.27 -14.34
N ASN A 209 -10.55 10.16 -13.71
CA ASN A 209 -11.43 8.99 -13.76
C ASN A 209 -12.89 9.42 -13.56
N SER A 210 -13.83 8.50 -13.69
CA SER A 210 -15.26 8.75 -13.56
C SER A 210 -15.83 8.47 -12.16
N GLN A 211 -15.05 8.68 -11.08
CA GLN A 211 -15.53 8.42 -9.71
C GLN A 211 -15.10 9.48 -8.69
N THR A 212 -13.78 9.76 -8.56
CA THR A 212 -13.27 10.57 -7.44
C THR A 212 -11.91 11.19 -7.75
N PRO A 213 -11.62 12.40 -7.26
CA PRO A 213 -10.29 13.01 -7.36
C PRO A 213 -9.23 12.31 -6.49
N THR A 214 -9.65 11.45 -5.56
CA THR A 214 -8.76 10.78 -4.60
C THR A 214 -8.30 9.40 -5.07
N SER A 215 -8.29 9.15 -6.39
CA SER A 215 -7.80 7.90 -6.96
C SER A 215 -6.28 7.91 -7.14
N ALA A 216 -5.66 6.74 -7.04
CA ALA A 216 -4.26 6.50 -7.39
C ALA A 216 -4.15 5.83 -8.75
N ALA A 217 -3.37 6.45 -9.64
CA ALA A 217 -3.05 5.93 -10.97
C ALA A 217 -1.62 5.35 -11.04
N LEU A 218 -0.70 5.96 -10.30
CA LEU A 218 0.69 5.51 -10.15
C LEU A 218 1.03 5.39 -8.68
N TRP A 219 1.37 4.17 -8.24
CA TRP A 219 1.65 3.88 -6.83
C TRP A 219 2.39 2.54 -6.68
N ARG A 220 3.02 2.30 -5.53
CA ARG A 220 3.78 1.07 -5.24
C ARG A 220 3.24 0.39 -3.99
N GLN A 221 3.27 -0.94 -3.97
CA GLN A 221 3.14 -1.74 -2.77
C GLN A 221 4.20 -2.85 -2.75
N GLY A 222 5.12 -2.80 -1.79
CA GLY A 222 6.25 -3.73 -1.75
C GLY A 222 7.09 -3.67 -3.03
N ASN A 223 7.29 -4.79 -3.70
CA ASN A 223 8.00 -4.93 -4.97
C ASN A 223 7.11 -4.77 -6.22
N LEU A 224 5.89 -4.28 -6.06
CA LEU A 224 4.93 -4.10 -7.15
C LEU A 224 4.66 -2.61 -7.35
N LEU A 225 4.85 -2.11 -8.55
CA LEU A 225 4.51 -0.74 -8.95
C LEU A 225 3.33 -0.79 -9.92
N HIS A 226 2.24 -0.15 -9.57
CA HIS A 226 1.07 -0.02 -10.42
C HIS A 226 1.22 1.19 -11.32
N PHE A 227 1.28 0.95 -12.62
CA PHE A 227 1.21 1.93 -13.69
C PHE A 227 -0.15 1.75 -14.36
N GLY A 228 -1.16 2.41 -13.80
CA GLY A 228 -2.56 2.15 -14.13
C GLY A 228 -3.01 2.64 -15.50
N PHE A 229 -2.21 3.50 -16.16
CA PHE A 229 -2.48 4.01 -17.50
C PHE A 229 -2.42 2.87 -18.51
N GLN A 230 -3.39 2.87 -19.45
CA GLN A 230 -3.62 1.76 -20.36
C GLN A 230 -2.74 1.80 -21.61
N GLU A 231 -2.26 2.98 -21.97
CA GLU A 231 -1.59 3.25 -23.22
C GLU A 231 -0.29 2.46 -23.36
N SER A 232 -0.03 1.94 -24.55
CA SER A 232 1.25 1.34 -24.91
C SER A 232 2.28 2.42 -25.28
N PRO A 233 3.59 2.12 -25.31
CA PRO A 233 4.63 3.11 -25.58
C PRO A 233 4.43 3.91 -26.86
N SER A 234 3.91 3.30 -27.95
CA SER A 234 3.66 3.98 -29.23
C SER A 234 2.51 4.99 -29.14
N GLU A 235 1.55 4.77 -28.24
CA GLU A 235 0.42 5.68 -28.01
C GLU A 235 0.77 6.81 -27.05
N MET A 236 1.83 6.63 -26.23
CA MET A 236 2.28 7.62 -25.25
C MET A 236 3.04 8.77 -25.91
N ASN A 237 2.86 9.97 -25.35
CA ASN A 237 3.75 11.08 -25.61
C ASN A 237 5.09 10.91 -24.86
N GLU A 238 5.99 11.88 -25.02
CA GLU A 238 7.31 11.81 -24.39
C GLU A 238 7.26 11.71 -22.86
N ASN A 239 6.34 12.44 -22.19
CA ASN A 239 6.18 12.35 -20.74
C ASN A 239 5.68 10.98 -20.30
N GLY A 240 4.73 10.39 -21.04
CA GLY A 240 4.24 9.03 -20.77
C GLY A 240 5.35 8.00 -20.87
N ARG A 241 6.13 8.03 -21.97
CA ARG A 241 7.29 7.15 -22.17
C ARG A 241 8.37 7.32 -21.10
N ARG A 242 8.72 8.56 -20.77
CA ARG A 242 9.69 8.85 -19.69
C ARG A 242 9.19 8.36 -18.34
N LEU A 243 7.92 8.54 -18.02
CA LEU A 243 7.33 8.08 -16.76
C LEU A 243 7.35 6.55 -16.64
N LEU A 244 7.13 5.84 -17.75
CA LEU A 244 7.24 4.38 -17.80
C LEU A 244 8.69 3.92 -17.55
N LEU A 245 9.69 4.56 -18.18
CA LEU A 245 11.11 4.25 -17.94
C LEU A 245 11.51 4.54 -16.49
N ASN A 246 11.04 5.66 -15.93
CA ASN A 246 11.24 6.01 -14.53
C ASN A 246 10.61 4.98 -13.58
N ALA A 247 9.42 4.49 -13.88
CA ALA A 247 8.75 3.44 -13.11
C ALA A 247 9.57 2.14 -13.09
N ILE A 248 10.14 1.74 -14.23
CA ILE A 248 11.02 0.57 -14.36
C ILE A 248 12.29 0.76 -13.51
N ALA A 249 12.97 1.90 -13.67
CA ALA A 249 14.18 2.20 -12.90
C ALA A 249 13.90 2.33 -11.40
N TYR A 250 12.75 2.88 -11.03
CA TYR A 250 12.37 3.05 -9.63
C TYR A 250 12.12 1.70 -8.94
N ILE A 251 11.29 0.85 -9.56
CA ILE A 251 10.91 -0.42 -8.95
C ILE A 251 12.07 -1.41 -8.86
N SER A 252 13.07 -1.34 -9.72
CA SER A 252 14.22 -2.25 -9.72
C SER A 252 14.99 -2.29 -8.40
N ARG A 253 14.86 -1.25 -7.58
CA ARG A 253 15.49 -1.13 -6.26
C ARG A 253 14.87 -2.01 -5.16
N PHE A 254 13.66 -2.53 -5.39
CA PHE A 254 12.86 -3.23 -4.38
C PHE A 254 12.91 -4.75 -4.56
N THR A 255 14.13 -5.30 -4.66
CA THR A 255 14.38 -6.71 -4.96
C THR A 255 14.00 -7.66 -3.83
N GLU A 256 14.01 -7.19 -2.58
CA GLU A 256 13.73 -8.01 -1.40
C GLU A 256 12.41 -7.64 -0.72
N ASP A 257 11.73 -6.63 -1.24
CA ASP A 257 10.45 -6.19 -0.68
C ASP A 257 9.32 -7.12 -1.11
N ARG A 258 8.30 -7.19 -0.30
CA ARG A 258 7.05 -7.93 -0.56
C ARG A 258 5.90 -7.11 0.00
N PRO A 259 4.72 -7.21 -0.61
CA PRO A 259 3.51 -6.70 0.03
C PRO A 259 3.28 -7.40 1.36
N ILE A 260 3.21 -6.61 2.44
CA ILE A 260 3.05 -7.13 3.81
C ILE A 260 1.62 -6.99 4.33
N ALA A 261 0.96 -5.87 4.04
CA ALA A 261 -0.44 -5.69 4.40
C ALA A 261 -1.36 -6.18 3.27
N VAL A 262 -2.26 -7.09 3.59
CA VAL A 262 -3.19 -7.68 2.63
C VAL A 262 -4.63 -7.40 3.03
N THR A 263 -5.46 -7.08 2.06
CA THR A 263 -6.89 -6.86 2.25
C THR A 263 -7.65 -7.71 1.24
N PRO A 264 -8.59 -8.57 1.66
CA PRO A 264 -9.41 -9.31 0.71
C PRO A 264 -10.09 -8.37 -0.28
N SER A 265 -10.06 -8.73 -1.55
CA SER A 265 -10.86 -8.05 -2.58
C SER A 265 -12.32 -8.42 -2.43
N VAL A 266 -13.24 -7.50 -2.74
CA VAL A 266 -14.68 -7.79 -2.82
C VAL A 266 -15.02 -8.94 -3.77
N PHE A 267 -14.15 -9.26 -4.72
CA PHE A 267 -14.28 -10.40 -5.61
C PHE A 267 -13.78 -11.72 -5.02
N ALA A 268 -13.01 -11.65 -3.92
CA ALA A 268 -12.41 -12.81 -3.25
C ALA A 268 -13.15 -13.19 -1.96
N GLY A 269 -14.19 -12.47 -1.59
CA GLY A 269 -14.99 -12.72 -0.39
C GLY A 269 -15.27 -11.46 0.43
N PRO A 270 -15.82 -11.62 1.63
CA PRO A 270 -16.07 -10.52 2.54
C PRO A 270 -14.78 -9.73 2.85
N VAL A 271 -14.92 -8.42 3.04
CA VAL A 271 -13.82 -7.50 3.31
C VAL A 271 -14.10 -6.74 4.60
N ALA A 272 -13.21 -6.87 5.57
CA ALA A 272 -13.28 -6.03 6.76
C ALA A 272 -13.11 -4.56 6.38
N ARG A 273 -14.04 -3.75 6.81
CA ARG A 273 -13.98 -2.30 6.61
C ARG A 273 -13.01 -1.68 7.62
N SER A 274 -12.55 -0.46 7.33
CA SER A 274 -11.88 0.32 8.37
C SER A 274 -12.81 0.53 9.56
N ARG A 275 -12.27 0.46 10.75
CA ARG A 275 -13.01 0.71 12.01
C ARG A 275 -13.65 2.10 12.09
N SER A 276 -13.15 3.07 11.32
CA SER A 276 -13.77 4.40 11.18
C SER A 276 -14.97 4.42 10.21
N THR A 277 -15.17 3.36 9.43
CA THR A 277 -16.21 3.32 8.39
C THR A 277 -17.63 3.54 8.94
N PRO A 278 -18.07 2.91 10.04
CA PRO A 278 -19.42 3.11 10.56
C PRO A 278 -19.69 4.58 10.91
N ALA A 279 -18.78 5.23 11.63
CA ALA A 279 -18.92 6.63 12.02
C ALA A 279 -18.94 7.57 10.81
N ARG A 280 -18.01 7.35 9.85
CA ARG A 280 -17.95 8.14 8.62
C ARG A 280 -19.25 8.04 7.81
N TRP A 281 -19.78 6.85 7.61
CA TRP A 281 -21.04 6.67 6.86
C TRP A 281 -22.25 7.26 7.58
N LEU A 282 -22.27 7.23 8.90
CA LEU A 282 -23.29 7.90 9.68
C LEU A 282 -23.24 9.42 9.51
N ARG A 283 -22.05 10.04 9.47
CA ARG A 283 -21.91 11.49 9.28
C ARG A 283 -22.28 11.97 7.89
N HIS A 284 -21.79 11.29 6.87
CA HIS A 284 -22.00 11.74 5.49
C HIS A 284 -23.43 11.51 4.96
N GLY A 285 -24.22 10.67 5.62
CA GLY A 285 -25.62 10.49 5.27
C GLY A 285 -25.92 9.80 3.94
N GLU A 286 -24.87 9.47 3.16
CA GLU A 286 -24.95 8.95 1.79
C GLU A 286 -25.48 7.53 1.72
N LEU A 287 -25.27 6.75 2.77
CA LEU A 287 -25.66 5.34 2.81
C LEU A 287 -26.89 5.11 3.68
N ARG A 288 -27.68 4.11 3.29
CA ARG A 288 -28.77 3.62 4.12
C ARG A 288 -28.21 3.01 5.39
N ILE A 289 -28.93 3.17 6.51
CA ILE A 289 -28.56 2.59 7.82
C ILE A 289 -28.34 1.06 7.69
N ASP A 290 -29.17 0.37 6.89
CA ASP A 290 -29.00 -1.08 6.66
C ASP A 290 -27.63 -1.44 6.11
N SER A 291 -27.04 -0.63 5.22
CA SER A 291 -25.68 -0.85 4.72
C SER A 291 -24.61 -0.70 5.79
N ILE A 292 -24.90 0.07 6.86
CA ILE A 292 -23.99 0.20 8.00
C ILE A 292 -24.14 -1.02 8.92
N LYS A 293 -25.35 -1.54 9.10
CA LYS A 293 -25.63 -2.78 9.84
C LYS A 293 -24.88 -3.98 9.27
N ASP A 294 -24.73 -4.03 7.94
CA ASP A 294 -24.05 -5.13 7.26
C ASP A 294 -22.52 -5.20 7.55
N VAL A 295 -21.94 -4.15 8.13
CA VAL A 295 -20.48 -4.09 8.38
C VAL A 295 -20.11 -4.13 9.86
N VAL A 296 -21.09 -4.13 10.76
CA VAL A 296 -20.89 -4.28 12.22
C VAL A 296 -21.73 -5.42 12.78
N SER A 297 -21.29 -6.02 13.89
CA SER A 297 -22.08 -7.08 14.54
C SER A 297 -23.40 -6.53 15.09
N PRO A 298 -24.43 -7.39 15.24
CA PRO A 298 -25.71 -6.97 15.81
C PRO A 298 -25.58 -6.33 17.18
N GLU A 299 -24.68 -6.82 18.03
CA GLU A 299 -24.41 -6.30 19.37
C GLU A 299 -23.78 -4.92 19.30
N THR A 300 -22.77 -4.75 18.44
CA THR A 300 -22.11 -3.45 18.19
C THR A 300 -23.11 -2.45 17.60
N TRP A 301 -23.98 -2.90 16.69
CA TRP A 301 -25.01 -2.03 16.15
C TRP A 301 -26.03 -1.58 17.20
N ALA A 302 -26.50 -2.49 18.04
CA ALA A 302 -27.45 -2.14 19.12
C ALA A 302 -26.88 -1.06 20.06
N GLU A 303 -25.59 -1.10 20.33
CA GLU A 303 -24.90 -0.09 21.13
C GLU A 303 -24.79 1.26 20.41
N ILE A 304 -24.55 1.26 19.09
CA ILE A 304 -24.53 2.48 18.26
C ILE A 304 -25.95 3.06 18.18
N GLU A 305 -26.96 2.25 17.84
CA GLU A 305 -28.34 2.66 17.65
C GLU A 305 -28.96 3.22 18.93
N GLY A 306 -28.60 2.66 20.08
CA GLY A 306 -29.03 3.10 21.39
C GLY A 306 -28.56 4.51 21.78
N ALA A 307 -27.60 5.09 21.06
CA ALA A 307 -27.13 6.45 21.30
C ALA A 307 -28.14 7.55 20.86
N GLY A 308 -29.12 7.22 19.98
CA GLY A 308 -30.24 8.10 19.63
C GLY A 308 -30.21 8.57 18.18
N ASP A 309 -30.06 9.88 17.95
CA ASP A 309 -30.05 10.41 16.59
C ASP A 309 -28.77 10.07 15.80
N ARG A 310 -28.77 10.32 14.49
CA ARG A 310 -27.68 9.94 13.59
C ARG A 310 -26.32 10.52 13.99
N GLU A 311 -26.30 11.73 14.54
CA GLU A 311 -25.07 12.35 15.00
C GLU A 311 -24.56 11.72 16.30
N ALA A 312 -25.44 11.42 17.24
CA ALA A 312 -25.12 10.68 18.44
C ALA A 312 -24.64 9.25 18.12
N MET A 313 -25.28 8.57 17.17
CA MET A 313 -24.81 7.29 16.65
C MET A 313 -23.41 7.40 16.06
N ALA A 314 -23.10 8.46 15.26
CA ALA A 314 -21.78 8.65 14.70
C ALA A 314 -20.71 8.86 15.79
N ARG A 315 -21.00 9.66 16.81
CA ARG A 315 -20.10 9.84 17.95
C ARG A 315 -19.86 8.53 18.69
N ARG A 316 -20.94 7.74 18.93
CA ARG A 316 -20.80 6.44 19.57
C ARG A 316 -19.96 5.46 18.77
N ALA A 317 -20.16 5.43 17.46
CA ALA A 317 -19.35 4.62 16.56
C ALA A 317 -17.87 5.01 16.58
N ASP A 318 -17.52 6.31 16.71
CA ASP A 318 -16.14 6.74 16.90
C ASP A 318 -15.54 6.30 18.24
N GLU A 319 -16.31 6.38 19.32
CA GLU A 319 -15.86 5.91 20.64
C GLU A 319 -15.55 4.41 20.64
N LEU A 320 -16.38 3.63 19.95
CA LEU A 320 -16.21 2.19 19.80
C LEU A 320 -15.10 1.83 18.82
N ALA A 321 -14.83 2.69 17.82
CA ALA A 321 -13.86 2.41 16.75
C ALA A 321 -12.50 1.94 17.26
N ARG A 322 -12.04 2.48 18.40
CA ARG A 322 -10.77 2.09 19.05
C ARG A 322 -10.71 0.63 19.51
N PHE A 323 -11.88 -0.01 19.68
CA PHE A 323 -12.02 -1.38 20.17
C PHE A 323 -12.60 -2.32 19.11
N LEU A 324 -12.93 -1.82 17.92
CA LEU A 324 -13.44 -2.64 16.84
C LEU A 324 -12.35 -3.50 16.22
N HIS A 325 -12.75 -4.72 15.88
CA HIS A 325 -11.91 -5.66 15.16
C HIS A 325 -12.80 -6.54 14.27
N PRO A 326 -12.29 -7.09 13.14
CA PRO A 326 -13.06 -7.98 12.28
C PRO A 326 -13.18 -9.38 12.91
N ASN A 327 -14.39 -9.93 12.92
CA ASN A 327 -14.60 -11.33 13.24
C ASN A 327 -14.31 -12.27 12.05
N ALA A 328 -14.62 -13.55 12.17
CA ALA A 328 -14.37 -14.54 11.11
C ALA A 328 -15.14 -14.24 9.82
N GLU A 329 -16.31 -13.61 9.91
CA GLU A 329 -17.15 -13.19 8.79
C GLU A 329 -16.71 -11.84 8.22
N GLN A 330 -15.63 -11.24 8.71
CA GLN A 330 -15.13 -9.92 8.33
C GLN A 330 -16.09 -8.77 8.70
N ILE A 331 -16.91 -8.97 9.71
CA ILE A 331 -17.81 -7.99 10.31
C ILE A 331 -17.10 -7.37 11.52
N LEU A 332 -17.24 -6.06 11.71
CA LEU A 332 -16.62 -5.36 12.82
C LEU A 332 -17.41 -5.61 14.11
N GLU A 333 -16.73 -6.03 15.13
CA GLU A 333 -17.28 -6.22 16.48
C GLU A 333 -16.37 -5.60 17.55
N VAL A 334 -16.93 -5.25 18.69
CA VAL A 334 -16.17 -4.76 19.83
C VAL A 334 -15.38 -5.93 20.45
N ASP A 335 -14.05 -5.79 20.55
CA ASP A 335 -13.20 -6.74 21.26
C ASP A 335 -13.27 -6.50 22.78
N PRO A 336 -13.89 -7.40 23.55
CA PRO A 336 -14.01 -7.23 24.99
C PRO A 336 -12.66 -7.28 25.72
N ASP A 337 -11.67 -7.95 25.14
CA ASP A 337 -10.32 -8.02 25.71
C ASP A 337 -9.61 -6.65 25.58
N LEU A 338 -9.80 -5.92 24.45
CA LEU A 338 -9.31 -4.54 24.29
C LEU A 338 -10.03 -3.55 25.22
N VAL A 339 -11.35 -3.68 25.36
CA VAL A 339 -12.12 -2.86 26.29
C VAL A 339 -11.59 -3.05 27.72
N ALA A 340 -11.36 -4.29 28.14
CA ALA A 340 -10.82 -4.59 29.45
C ALA A 340 -9.35 -4.15 29.65
N LEU A 341 -8.56 -4.11 28.56
CA LEU A 341 -7.21 -3.53 28.59
C LEU A 341 -7.24 -2.00 28.69
N GLY A 342 -8.29 -1.35 28.17
CA GLY A 342 -8.50 0.10 28.21
C GLY A 342 -7.72 0.90 27.17
N VAL A 343 -7.03 0.23 26.22
CA VAL A 343 -6.29 0.88 25.13
C VAL A 343 -6.60 0.22 23.78
N ALA A 344 -6.52 0.99 22.71
CA ALA A 344 -6.67 0.47 21.36
C ALA A 344 -5.48 -0.42 20.98
N PHE A 345 -5.68 -1.32 20.00
CA PHE A 345 -4.57 -2.21 19.60
C PHE A 345 -3.39 -1.44 18.98
N ASP A 346 -3.67 -0.32 18.31
CA ASP A 346 -2.67 0.55 17.65
C ASP A 346 -2.14 1.68 18.55
N ASP A 347 -2.57 1.72 19.80
CA ASP A 347 -2.04 2.66 20.78
C ASP A 347 -0.58 2.30 21.11
N PRO A 348 0.35 3.29 21.15
CA PRO A 348 1.74 3.04 21.59
C PRO A 348 1.87 2.32 22.93
N ALA A 349 0.90 2.50 23.84
CA ALA A 349 0.87 1.84 25.13
C ALA A 349 0.40 0.38 25.08
N PHE A 350 -0.08 -0.11 23.95
CA PHE A 350 -0.64 -1.47 23.82
C PHE A 350 0.30 -2.55 24.35
N PHE A 351 1.55 -2.56 23.88
CA PHE A 351 2.52 -3.56 24.33
C PHE A 351 2.87 -3.42 25.81
N ASP A 352 3.08 -2.21 26.30
CA ASP A 352 3.44 -2.00 27.71
C ASP A 352 2.34 -2.47 28.65
N ARG A 353 1.07 -2.15 28.33
CA ARG A 353 -0.09 -2.58 29.11
C ARG A 353 -0.28 -4.09 29.02
N THR A 354 -0.25 -4.65 27.83
CA THR A 354 -0.48 -6.08 27.62
C THR A 354 0.64 -6.93 28.24
N LEU A 355 1.90 -6.48 28.18
CA LEU A 355 3.01 -7.19 28.82
C LEU A 355 2.98 -7.08 30.35
N ALA A 356 2.47 -5.99 30.90
CA ALA A 356 2.23 -5.88 32.36
C ALA A 356 1.14 -6.89 32.78
N ASP A 357 0.03 -6.96 32.03
CA ASP A 357 -1.05 -7.91 32.25
C ASP A 357 -0.60 -9.38 32.11
N LEU A 358 0.31 -9.65 31.15
CA LEU A 358 0.86 -11.02 30.95
C LEU A 358 1.67 -11.52 32.15
N ARG A 359 2.24 -10.60 32.96
CA ARG A 359 2.97 -10.91 34.21
C ARG A 359 2.05 -10.99 35.44
N SER A 360 0.76 -10.76 35.26
CA SER A 360 -0.18 -10.80 36.37
C SER A 360 -0.26 -12.19 37.02
N SER A 361 -0.37 -12.22 38.33
CA SER A 361 -0.66 -13.45 39.09
C SER A 361 -2.10 -13.93 38.90
N ASP A 362 -3.01 -13.10 38.38
CA ASP A 362 -4.37 -13.47 38.02
C ASP A 362 -4.37 -14.18 36.65
N PRO A 363 -4.73 -15.50 36.62
CA PRO A 363 -4.75 -16.26 35.37
C PRO A 363 -5.70 -15.68 34.29
N ALA A 364 -6.80 -15.02 34.72
CA ALA A 364 -7.75 -14.42 33.78
C ALA A 364 -7.13 -13.21 33.07
N VAL A 365 -6.43 -12.37 33.82
CA VAL A 365 -5.69 -11.20 33.29
C VAL A 365 -4.55 -11.65 32.37
N ALA A 366 -3.71 -12.59 32.81
CA ALA A 366 -2.61 -13.13 32.01
C ALA A 366 -3.13 -13.85 30.76
N GLY A 367 -4.21 -14.62 30.85
CA GLY A 367 -4.85 -15.30 29.74
C GLY A 367 -5.39 -14.33 28.67
N ARG A 368 -6.03 -13.23 29.11
CA ARG A 368 -6.48 -12.13 28.23
C ARG A 368 -5.30 -11.51 27.48
N ALA A 369 -4.25 -11.15 28.17
CA ALA A 369 -3.04 -10.57 27.57
C ALA A 369 -2.45 -11.50 26.50
N GLY A 370 -2.38 -12.80 26.77
CA GLY A 370 -1.91 -13.79 25.79
C GLY A 370 -2.81 -13.89 24.54
N ARG A 371 -4.14 -13.72 24.68
CA ARG A 371 -5.05 -13.68 23.52
C ARG A 371 -4.82 -12.42 22.69
N LEU A 372 -4.70 -11.25 23.34
CA LEU A 372 -4.43 -9.98 22.68
C LEU A 372 -3.12 -10.01 21.87
N LEU A 373 -2.03 -10.50 22.46
CA LEU A 373 -0.75 -10.61 21.75
C LEU A 373 -0.84 -11.53 20.55
N ARG A 374 -1.48 -12.69 20.66
CA ARG A 374 -1.66 -13.59 19.52
C ARG A 374 -2.52 -13.00 18.41
N ARG A 375 -3.53 -12.20 18.75
CA ARG A 375 -4.42 -11.56 17.78
C ARG A 375 -3.75 -10.38 17.08
N TYR A 376 -3.15 -9.49 17.87
CA TYR A 376 -2.67 -8.20 17.35
C TYR A 376 -1.17 -8.15 17.04
N ALA A 377 -0.40 -9.14 17.43
CA ALA A 377 1.02 -9.24 17.13
C ALA A 377 1.43 -10.69 16.78
N PRO A 378 0.81 -11.31 15.74
CA PRO A 378 1.00 -12.72 15.42
C PRO A 378 2.44 -13.07 14.98
N GLU A 379 3.26 -12.07 14.63
CA GLU A 379 4.68 -12.25 14.29
C GLU A 379 5.59 -12.40 15.53
N GLY A 380 5.04 -12.19 16.72
CA GLY A 380 5.77 -12.36 17.98
C GLY A 380 6.05 -13.81 18.34
N PRO A 381 6.75 -14.04 19.46
CA PRO A 381 7.26 -15.37 19.84
C PRO A 381 6.18 -16.40 20.18
N GLY A 382 4.92 -15.98 20.30
CA GLY A 382 3.84 -16.84 20.77
C GLY A 382 3.99 -17.19 22.27
N GLY A 383 3.08 -18.03 22.77
CA GLY A 383 3.13 -18.47 24.16
C GLY A 383 2.84 -17.37 25.20
N ALA A 384 3.13 -17.69 26.48
CA ALA A 384 2.87 -16.82 27.63
C ALA A 384 4.16 -16.29 28.29
N ASP A 385 5.32 -16.46 27.67
CA ASP A 385 6.60 -15.95 28.19
C ASP A 385 6.70 -14.44 27.98
N ALA A 386 6.42 -13.68 29.03
CA ALA A 386 6.45 -12.21 29.01
C ALA A 386 7.85 -11.65 28.72
N ASP A 387 8.91 -12.36 29.07
CA ASP A 387 10.28 -11.90 28.80
C ASP A 387 10.67 -12.14 27.35
N ALA A 388 10.25 -13.25 26.73
CA ALA A 388 10.38 -13.46 25.30
C ALA A 388 9.64 -12.37 24.49
N TRP A 389 8.42 -12.03 24.87
CA TRP A 389 7.64 -10.95 24.27
C TRP A 389 8.29 -9.57 24.46
N THR A 390 8.86 -9.31 25.62
CA THR A 390 9.56 -8.05 25.88
C THR A 390 10.79 -7.92 24.98
N ARG A 391 11.62 -8.95 24.88
CA ARG A 391 12.79 -8.97 23.98
C ARG A 391 12.34 -8.74 22.53
N TRP A 392 11.35 -9.48 22.04
CA TRP A 392 10.85 -9.35 20.68
C TRP A 392 10.35 -7.94 20.40
N ARG A 393 9.56 -7.34 21.29
CA ARG A 393 9.09 -5.95 21.17
C ARG A 393 10.26 -4.96 21.10
N ASP A 394 11.21 -5.08 22.01
CA ASP A 394 12.34 -4.13 22.09
C ASP A 394 13.23 -4.21 20.86
N GLU A 395 13.48 -5.41 20.34
CA GLU A 395 14.23 -5.63 19.10
C GLU A 395 13.53 -5.07 17.86
N ASN A 396 12.20 -5.09 17.84
CA ASN A 396 11.43 -4.68 16.68
C ASN A 396 10.77 -3.29 16.83
N ARG A 397 10.85 -2.67 18.00
CA ARG A 397 10.14 -1.40 18.33
C ARG A 397 10.27 -0.31 17.28
N PRO A 398 11.46 -0.02 16.69
CA PRO A 398 11.59 0.99 15.64
C PRO A 398 10.88 0.62 14.34
N TYR A 399 10.60 -0.67 14.14
CA TYR A 399 10.05 -1.23 12.90
C TYR A 399 8.59 -1.66 13.03
N LEU A 400 8.00 -1.51 14.23
CA LEU A 400 6.60 -1.85 14.47
C LEU A 400 5.67 -0.82 13.84
N PHE A 401 4.65 -1.33 13.19
CA PHE A 401 3.62 -0.56 12.52
C PHE A 401 2.25 -1.21 12.74
N ALA A 402 1.33 -0.48 13.35
CA ALA A 402 -0.05 -0.92 13.52
C ALA A 402 -0.89 -0.51 12.31
N SER A 403 -1.75 -1.40 11.83
CA SER A 403 -2.70 -1.06 10.77
C SER A 403 -4.00 -1.84 10.93
N ASP A 404 -5.11 -1.17 10.63
CA ASP A 404 -6.42 -1.78 10.43
C ASP A 404 -6.67 -2.15 8.95
N ALA A 405 -5.64 -2.07 8.10
CA ALA A 405 -5.65 -2.67 6.78
C ALA A 405 -5.41 -4.18 6.87
N GLY A 406 -6.26 -4.96 6.21
CA GLY A 406 -6.16 -6.42 6.24
C GLY A 406 -6.57 -7.00 7.59
N ASP A 407 -5.60 -7.47 8.36
CA ASP A 407 -5.86 -8.33 9.53
C ASP A 407 -5.95 -7.56 10.86
N TYR A 408 -5.94 -6.23 10.87
CA TYR A 408 -6.00 -5.44 12.11
C TYR A 408 -4.91 -5.84 13.12
N ARG A 409 -3.65 -5.51 12.83
CA ARG A 409 -2.53 -5.97 13.65
C ARG A 409 -1.30 -5.08 13.60
N TRP A 410 -0.35 -5.37 14.43
CA TRP A 410 1.03 -4.90 14.31
C TRP A 410 1.80 -5.74 13.28
N TYR A 411 2.52 -5.04 12.43
CA TYR A 411 3.47 -5.60 11.45
C TYR A 411 4.88 -5.20 11.85
N VAL A 412 5.84 -6.05 11.59
CA VAL A 412 7.25 -5.67 11.55
C VAL A 412 7.59 -5.26 10.12
N ASP A 413 7.93 -3.99 9.91
CA ASP A 413 8.28 -3.47 8.59
C ASP A 413 9.62 -4.07 8.12
N PRO A 414 9.62 -5.00 7.16
CA PRO A 414 10.84 -5.68 6.74
C PRO A 414 11.81 -4.74 6.02
N LEU A 415 11.31 -3.72 5.30
CA LEU A 415 12.13 -2.76 4.60
C LEU A 415 12.82 -1.82 5.59
N ALA A 416 12.08 -1.28 6.55
CA ALA A 416 12.62 -0.47 7.63
C ALA A 416 13.72 -1.22 8.39
N LYS A 417 13.45 -2.49 8.73
CA LYS A 417 14.39 -3.35 9.45
C LYS A 417 15.67 -3.62 8.65
N ARG A 418 15.56 -3.93 7.35
CA ARG A 418 16.74 -4.11 6.49
C ARG A 418 17.59 -2.86 6.34
N ARG A 419 16.96 -1.70 6.28
CA ARG A 419 17.64 -0.40 6.15
C ARG A 419 18.16 0.15 7.46
N GLY A 420 17.75 -0.43 8.59
CA GLY A 420 18.07 0.09 9.92
C GLY A 420 17.47 1.47 10.21
N VAL A 421 16.37 1.82 9.53
CA VAL A 421 15.67 3.10 9.64
C VAL A 421 14.31 2.86 10.27
N PRO A 422 13.89 3.66 11.27
CA PRO A 422 12.57 3.52 11.86
C PRO A 422 11.44 3.58 10.81
N SER A 423 10.44 2.74 10.97
CA SER A 423 9.28 2.68 10.06
C SER A 423 8.59 4.04 9.90
N ALA A 424 8.50 4.83 10.96
CA ALA A 424 7.94 6.18 10.93
C ALA A 424 8.73 7.16 10.04
N GLU A 425 10.05 7.01 9.95
CA GLU A 425 10.90 7.86 9.10
C GLU A 425 10.77 7.50 7.62
N LEU A 426 10.66 6.20 7.30
CA LEU A 426 10.46 5.74 5.92
C LEU A 426 9.13 6.20 5.33
N ARG A 427 8.13 6.38 6.16
CA ARG A 427 6.77 6.74 5.73
C ARG A 427 6.52 8.23 5.69
N GLY A 428 7.39 8.99 6.35
CA GLY A 428 7.12 10.39 6.69
C GLY A 428 6.00 10.52 7.74
N PRO A 429 5.75 11.72 8.25
CA PRO A 429 4.60 11.96 9.12
C PRO A 429 3.35 11.54 8.36
N GLY A 430 2.66 10.52 8.88
CA GLY A 430 1.40 10.07 8.32
C GLY A 430 0.52 11.28 8.08
N ARG A 431 0.05 11.48 6.86
CA ARG A 431 -1.02 12.43 6.57
C ARG A 431 -2.32 11.88 7.19
N ALA A 432 -2.39 11.89 8.51
CA ALA A 432 -3.61 11.57 9.25
C ALA A 432 -4.64 12.69 9.17
N ASP A 433 -4.26 13.86 8.63
CA ASP A 433 -5.10 15.05 8.62
C ASP A 433 -5.03 15.73 7.23
N ARG A 434 -5.88 15.29 6.30
CA ARG A 434 -6.56 16.13 5.31
C ARG A 434 -7.81 15.44 4.83
#